data_0aa0a030e798cbfd80c8cdc2901cfa78
#
_entry.id   0aa0a030e798cbfd80c8cdc2901cfa78
#
_cell.length_a   1.000
_cell.length_b   1.000
_cell.length_c   1.000
_cell.angle_alpha   90.00
_cell.angle_beta   90.00
_cell.angle_gamma   90.00
#
_symmetry.space_group_name_H-M   'P 1'
#
loop_
_entity.id
_entity.type
_entity.pdbx_description
1 polymer ?
#
loop_
_entity_poly.entity_id
_entity_poly.type
_entity_poly.pdbx_seq_one_letter_code
_entity_poly.pdbx_strand_id
1 'polypeptide(L)'
;MPELALERLDMQARHLALLRELLHQLLPQVEVWAYGSRVNGDGHEASDLDLVVRQPADPKQGTPALWEVKEALVESNLPIRVDVVDWAHIPASFHREIERAYVVVQAGGRDA
;
A
#
# COMPACT_ATOMS: atom_id res chain seq x y z
N MET A 1 0.14 7.20 -17.82
CA MET A 1 1.01 6.38 -16.99
C MET A 1 0.21 5.75 -15.86
N PRO A 2 0.38 4.46 -15.58
CA PRO A 2 -0.35 3.82 -14.49
C PRO A 2 0.02 4.32 -13.11
N GLU A 3 1.27 4.75 -12.92
CA GLU A 3 1.66 5.33 -11.63
C GLU A 3 1.16 6.76 -11.55
N LEU A 4 0.40 7.06 -10.49
CA LEU A 4 -0.15 8.38 -10.25
C LEU A 4 0.63 9.11 -9.16
N ALA A 5 0.56 10.42 -9.16
CA ALA A 5 1.22 11.23 -8.13
C ALA A 5 0.60 10.96 -6.75
N LEU A 6 1.41 11.12 -5.70
CA LEU A 6 0.97 10.86 -4.33
C LEU A 6 -0.29 11.65 -3.96
N GLU A 7 -0.44 12.84 -4.51
CA GLU A 7 -1.61 13.69 -4.26
C GLU A 7 -2.92 13.10 -4.77
N ARG A 8 -2.84 12.12 -5.67
CA ARG A 8 -4.04 11.46 -6.20
C ARG A 8 -4.62 10.46 -5.20
N LEU A 9 -3.87 10.10 -4.17
CA LEU A 9 -4.38 9.23 -3.12
C LEU A 9 -5.37 10.01 -2.26
N ASP A 10 -6.60 9.54 -2.19
CA ASP A 10 -7.67 10.18 -1.42
C ASP A 10 -7.50 9.85 0.06
N MET A 11 -6.70 10.65 0.73
CA MET A 11 -6.35 10.43 2.13
C MET A 11 -5.86 11.74 2.73
N GLN A 12 -6.27 12.02 3.96
CA GLN A 12 -5.78 13.22 4.65
C GLN A 12 -4.29 13.12 4.90
N ALA A 13 -3.59 14.25 4.77
CA ALA A 13 -2.13 14.28 4.87
C ALA A 13 -1.60 13.71 6.19
N ARG A 14 -2.27 13.99 7.31
CA ARG A 14 -1.85 13.48 8.61
C ARG A 14 -1.98 11.96 8.72
N HIS A 15 -3.00 11.40 8.08
CA HIS A 15 -3.19 9.95 8.06
C HIS A 15 -2.17 9.28 7.16
N LEU A 16 -1.87 9.90 6.03
CA LEU A 16 -0.84 9.40 5.14
C LEU A 16 0.53 9.40 5.81
N ALA A 17 0.85 10.47 6.55
CA ALA A 17 2.11 10.55 7.28
C ALA A 17 2.22 9.44 8.32
N LEU A 18 1.15 9.16 9.06
CA LEU A 18 1.13 8.07 10.04
C LEU A 18 1.31 6.73 9.36
N LEU A 19 0.62 6.49 8.26
CA LEU A 19 0.73 5.26 7.49
C LEU A 19 2.17 5.05 7.02
N ARG A 20 2.77 6.08 6.44
CA ARG A 20 4.13 5.98 5.91
C ARG A 20 5.15 5.73 7.02
N GLU A 21 4.94 6.33 8.19
CA GLU A 21 5.80 6.08 9.33
C GLU A 21 5.72 4.64 9.79
N LEU A 22 4.51 4.09 9.91
CA LEU A 22 4.32 2.70 10.29
C LEU A 22 4.96 1.74 9.29
N LEU A 23 4.77 1.99 8.01
CA LEU A 23 5.35 1.15 6.97
C LEU A 23 6.87 1.21 6.98
N HIS A 24 7.43 2.39 7.18
CA HIS A 24 8.89 2.55 7.24
C HIS A 24 9.49 1.81 8.43
N GLN A 25 8.80 1.82 9.58
CA GLN A 25 9.26 1.12 10.76
C GLN A 25 9.17 -0.40 10.62
N LEU A 26 8.09 -0.88 10.02
CA LEU A 26 7.80 -2.32 9.97
C LEU A 26 8.34 -2.98 8.72
N LEU A 27 8.34 -2.28 7.60
CA LEU A 27 8.72 -2.84 6.29
C LEU A 27 9.61 -1.85 5.52
N PRO A 28 10.78 -1.45 6.07
CA PRO A 28 11.57 -0.37 5.41
C PRO A 28 12.10 -0.74 4.03
N GLN A 29 12.24 -2.05 3.74
CA GLN A 29 12.81 -2.52 2.48
C GLN A 29 11.75 -2.88 1.44
N VAL A 30 10.48 -2.79 1.79
CA VAL A 30 9.39 -3.26 0.96
C VAL A 30 8.75 -2.10 0.21
N GLU A 31 8.42 -2.35 -1.05
CA GLU A 31 7.67 -1.41 -1.85
C GLU A 31 6.19 -1.53 -1.52
N VAL A 32 5.49 -0.40 -1.35
CA VAL A 32 4.08 -0.40 -1.01
C VAL A 32 3.33 0.54 -1.95
N TRP A 33 2.33 0.01 -2.63
CA TRP A 33 1.46 0.78 -3.53
C TRP A 33 0.05 0.81 -2.98
N ALA A 34 -0.63 1.96 -3.15
CA ALA A 34 -2.07 2.06 -2.92
C ALA A 34 -2.78 1.93 -4.26
N TYR A 35 -3.93 1.27 -4.25
CA TYR A 35 -4.74 1.07 -5.44
C TYR A 35 -6.22 1.11 -5.05
N GLY A 36 -7.11 0.88 -6.01
CA GLY A 36 -8.53 0.79 -5.72
C GLY A 36 -9.23 2.13 -5.63
N SER A 37 -10.35 2.16 -4.89
CA SER A 37 -11.27 3.29 -4.93
C SER A 37 -10.67 4.62 -4.48
N ARG A 38 -9.76 4.60 -3.51
CA ARG A 38 -9.14 5.84 -3.04
C ARG A 38 -8.08 6.39 -4.00
N VAL A 39 -7.77 5.66 -5.05
CA VAL A 39 -6.81 6.07 -6.08
C VAL A 39 -7.52 6.44 -7.37
N ASN A 40 -8.57 5.71 -7.73
CA ASN A 40 -9.24 5.90 -9.02
C ASN A 40 -10.39 6.91 -9.01
N GLY A 41 -10.64 7.56 -7.88
CA GLY A 41 -11.65 8.59 -7.80
C GLY A 41 -13.02 8.13 -7.36
N ASP A 42 -13.19 6.84 -7.10
CA ASP A 42 -14.48 6.28 -6.67
C ASP A 42 -14.61 6.19 -5.15
N GLY A 43 -13.61 6.69 -4.42
CA GLY A 43 -13.58 6.58 -2.98
C GLY A 43 -14.45 7.61 -2.26
N HIS A 44 -14.74 7.31 -1.01
CA HIS A 44 -15.38 8.22 -0.08
C HIS A 44 -14.82 7.96 1.32
N GLU A 45 -15.26 8.74 2.30
CA GLU A 45 -14.69 8.67 3.67
C GLU A 45 -14.71 7.27 4.26
N ALA A 46 -15.75 6.48 3.95
CA ALA A 46 -15.89 5.14 4.49
C ALA A 46 -15.21 4.06 3.67
N SER A 47 -14.58 4.42 2.55
CA SER A 47 -13.89 3.43 1.72
C SER A 47 -12.66 2.87 2.42
N ASP A 48 -12.42 1.57 2.27
CA ASP A 48 -11.19 0.95 2.74
C ASP A 48 -10.01 1.48 1.92
N LEU A 49 -8.83 1.50 2.53
CA LEU A 49 -7.61 1.79 1.81
C LEU A 49 -6.98 0.46 1.40
N ASP A 50 -6.78 0.27 0.11
CA ASP A 50 -6.21 -0.95 -0.44
C ASP A 50 -4.73 -0.78 -0.72
N LEU A 51 -3.90 -1.61 -0.10
CA LEU A 51 -2.45 -1.59 -0.27
C LEU A 51 -1.96 -2.94 -0.78
N VAL A 52 -0.92 -2.91 -1.60
CA VAL A 52 -0.18 -4.10 -1.98
C VAL A 52 1.28 -3.91 -1.58
N VAL A 53 1.87 -4.95 -1.00
CA VAL A 53 3.29 -4.96 -0.64
C VAL A 53 4.05 -5.83 -1.63
N ARG A 54 5.27 -5.42 -1.96
CA ARG A 54 6.02 -6.06 -3.02
C ARG A 54 7.51 -5.98 -2.68
N GLN A 55 8.21 -7.11 -2.84
CA GLN A 55 9.67 -7.13 -2.66
C GLN A 55 10.31 -6.58 -3.93
N PRO A 56 10.96 -5.41 -3.89
CA PRO A 56 11.47 -4.81 -5.12
C PRO A 56 12.60 -5.62 -5.75
N ALA A 57 13.39 -6.35 -4.95
CA ALA A 57 14.49 -7.16 -5.46
C ALA A 57 13.98 -8.46 -6.09
N ASP A 58 12.87 -9.00 -5.58
CA ASP A 58 12.29 -10.25 -6.11
C ASP A 58 10.78 -10.25 -5.86
N PRO A 59 10.00 -9.72 -6.83
CA PRO A 59 8.55 -9.62 -6.66
C PRO A 59 7.82 -10.95 -6.50
N LYS A 60 8.47 -12.06 -6.79
CA LYS A 60 7.88 -13.39 -6.61
C LYS A 60 7.99 -13.87 -5.18
N GLN A 61 8.81 -13.19 -4.38
CA GLN A 61 9.01 -13.57 -2.98
C GLN A 61 7.97 -12.89 -2.10
N GLY A 62 7.34 -13.68 -1.21
CA GLY A 62 6.39 -13.14 -0.25
C GLY A 62 7.04 -12.24 0.79
N THR A 63 6.25 -11.41 1.43
CA THR A 63 6.73 -10.48 2.46
C THR A 63 6.67 -11.18 3.81
N PRO A 64 7.81 -11.39 4.47
CA PRO A 64 7.81 -12.03 5.80
C PRO A 64 7.05 -11.21 6.81
N ALA A 65 6.38 -11.88 7.73
CA ALA A 65 5.70 -11.26 8.87
C ALA A 65 4.66 -10.21 8.45
N LEU A 66 4.02 -10.40 7.31
CA LEU A 66 2.98 -9.47 6.86
C LEU A 66 1.84 -9.37 7.88
N TRP A 67 1.57 -10.44 8.61
CA TRP A 67 0.51 -10.43 9.63
C TRP A 67 0.80 -9.41 10.74
N GLU A 68 2.07 -9.17 11.07
CA GLU A 68 2.43 -8.16 12.07
C GLU A 68 2.06 -6.76 11.59
N VAL A 69 2.25 -6.51 10.30
CA VAL A 69 1.90 -5.22 9.70
C VAL A 69 0.39 -5.01 9.74
N LYS A 70 -0.36 -6.05 9.38
CA LYS A 70 -1.83 -5.98 9.41
C LYS A 70 -2.33 -5.69 10.81
N GLU A 71 -1.76 -6.36 11.81
CA GLU A 71 -2.12 -6.16 13.20
C GLU A 71 -1.78 -4.75 13.68
N ALA A 72 -0.58 -4.26 13.32
CA ALA A 72 -0.16 -2.92 13.70
C ALA A 72 -1.08 -1.85 13.10
N LEU A 73 -1.54 -2.05 11.86
CA LEU A 73 -2.46 -1.12 11.22
C LEU A 73 -3.83 -1.11 11.92
N VAL A 74 -4.31 -2.29 12.34
CA VAL A 74 -5.56 -2.39 13.08
C VAL A 74 -5.46 -1.64 14.42
N GLU A 75 -4.31 -1.76 15.09
CA GLU A 75 -4.10 -1.15 16.39
C GLU A 75 -3.67 0.32 16.32
N SER A 76 -3.41 0.82 15.14
CA SER A 76 -2.96 2.20 14.96
C SER A 76 -4.09 3.21 15.14
N ASN A 77 -3.71 4.49 15.11
CA ASN A 77 -4.69 5.59 15.20
C ASN A 77 -5.30 5.96 13.85
N LEU A 78 -5.08 5.14 12.82
CA LEU A 78 -5.72 5.38 11.53
C LEU A 78 -7.23 5.14 11.64
N PRO A 79 -8.06 6.11 11.25
CA PRO A 79 -9.50 5.97 11.39
C PRO A 79 -10.16 5.20 10.23
N ILE A 80 -9.36 4.69 9.31
CA ILE A 80 -9.85 3.96 8.14
C ILE A 80 -9.31 2.55 8.16
N ARG A 81 -10.10 1.62 7.61
CA ARG A 81 -9.68 0.24 7.47
C ARG A 81 -8.67 0.12 6.34
N VAL A 82 -7.58 -0.58 6.59
CA VAL A 82 -6.53 -0.81 5.60
C VAL A 82 -6.48 -2.29 5.27
N ASP A 83 -6.62 -2.60 3.99
CA ASP A 83 -6.56 -3.97 3.49
C ASP A 83 -5.24 -4.14 2.76
N VAL A 84 -4.43 -5.12 3.18
CA VAL A 84 -3.08 -5.32 2.64
C VAL A 84 -2.99 -6.68 1.98
N VAL A 85 -2.55 -6.70 0.72
CA VAL A 85 -2.30 -7.95 0.00
C VAL A 85 -0.83 -8.03 -0.37
N ASP A 86 -0.34 -9.26 -0.58
CA ASP A 86 1.05 -9.51 -0.94
C ASP A 86 1.12 -9.78 -2.44
N TRP A 87 1.92 -9.00 -3.15
CA TRP A 87 2.08 -9.13 -4.60
C TRP A 87 2.40 -10.56 -5.04
N ALA A 88 3.25 -11.25 -4.26
CA ALA A 88 3.67 -12.61 -4.59
C ALA A 88 2.53 -13.64 -4.49
N HIS A 89 1.46 -13.32 -3.78
CA HIS A 89 0.38 -14.26 -3.49
C HIS A 89 -0.91 -13.98 -4.23
N ILE A 90 -0.93 -12.96 -5.09
CA ILE A 90 -2.12 -12.64 -5.89
C ILE A 90 -1.87 -13.03 -7.35
N PRO A 91 -2.93 -13.35 -8.10
CA PRO A 91 -2.76 -13.82 -9.48
C PRO A 91 -2.35 -12.70 -10.43
N ALA A 92 -1.81 -13.10 -11.59
CA ALA A 92 -1.36 -12.13 -12.60
C ALA A 92 -2.48 -11.21 -13.08
N SER A 93 -3.71 -11.69 -13.11
CA SER A 93 -4.85 -10.86 -13.50
C SER A 93 -5.05 -9.71 -12.51
N PHE A 94 -4.81 -9.95 -11.24
CA PHE A 94 -4.91 -8.91 -10.22
C PHE A 94 -3.73 -7.94 -10.29
N HIS A 95 -2.54 -8.45 -10.62
CA HIS A 95 -1.38 -7.57 -10.88
C HIS A 95 -1.73 -6.53 -11.95
N ARG A 96 -2.33 -6.98 -13.05
CA ARG A 96 -2.70 -6.09 -14.14
C ARG A 96 -3.75 -5.08 -13.71
N GLU A 97 -4.67 -5.51 -12.87
CA GLU A 97 -5.70 -4.61 -12.36
C GLU A 97 -5.11 -3.49 -11.52
N ILE A 98 -4.17 -3.84 -10.63
CA ILE A 98 -3.48 -2.87 -9.79
C ILE A 98 -2.66 -1.91 -10.66
N GLU A 99 -1.96 -2.44 -11.65
CA GLU A 99 -1.08 -1.64 -12.52
C GLU A 99 -1.82 -0.62 -13.39
N ARG A 100 -3.12 -0.72 -13.47
CA ARG A 100 -3.91 0.26 -14.22
C ARG A 100 -3.90 1.64 -13.59
N ALA A 101 -3.89 1.69 -12.26
CA ALA A 101 -3.83 2.97 -11.53
C ALA A 101 -3.38 2.69 -10.11
N TYR A 102 -2.23 3.21 -9.74
CA TYR A 102 -1.71 3.04 -8.39
C TYR A 102 -0.87 4.25 -7.99
N VAL A 103 -0.69 4.40 -6.68
CA VAL A 103 0.14 5.44 -6.08
C VAL A 103 1.22 4.75 -5.26
N VAL A 104 2.48 5.13 -5.46
CA VAL A 104 3.59 4.60 -4.67
C VAL A 104 3.59 5.30 -3.32
N VAL A 105 3.27 4.54 -2.27
CA VAL A 105 3.27 5.06 -0.89
C VAL A 105 4.66 4.96 -0.30
N GLN A 106 5.38 3.90 -0.63
CA GLN A 106 6.76 3.68 -0.18
C GLN A 106 7.53 2.98 -1.30
N ALA A 107 8.70 3.52 -1.63
CA ALA A 107 9.48 3.02 -2.76
C ALA A 107 10.34 1.81 -2.42
N GLY A 108 10.56 1.51 -1.13
CA GLY A 108 11.39 0.41 -0.71
C GLY A 108 12.81 0.83 -0.40
N GLY A 109 13.55 -0.09 0.24
CA GLY A 109 14.80 0.24 0.88
C GLY A 109 15.99 0.51 -0.02
N ARG A 110 15.94 0.07 -1.26
CA ARG A 110 17.09 0.24 -2.14
C ARG A 110 17.35 1.71 -2.49
N ASP A 111 16.38 2.57 -2.25
CA ASP A 111 16.49 4.00 -2.51
C ASP A 111 16.65 4.81 -1.23
N ALA A 112 16.73 4.13 -0.13
CA ALA A 112 16.83 4.80 1.16
C ALA A 112 18.22 5.38 1.38
#